data_9233960cb34eccdac6326953d4dfb33d
#
_entry.id   9233960cb34eccdac6326953d4dfb33d
#
_cell.length_a   1.000
_cell.length_b   1.000
_cell.length_c   1.000
_cell.angle_alpha   90.00
_cell.angle_beta   90.00
_cell.angle_gamma   90.00
#
_symmetry.space_group_name_H-M   'P 1'
#
loop_
_entity.id
_entity.type
_entity.pdbx_description
1 polymer ?
#
loop_
_entity_poly.entity_id
_entity_poly.type
_entity_poly.pdbx_seq_one_letter_code
_entity_poly.pdbx_strand_id
1 'polypeptide(L)'
;ALSSAASDVYKRQFFFDPVTGNPDHGATCQGSRDGSAWARGQAWGIYGTALAYRYTKREEYKYIFRGVSKYYIEHLPKDLVPYWDLEFSDGDAQPRDSSSASIAACGMLEMAKYLYDEEAAFYRDLAEKFIGSVYRNYAVKDFEKSNGIVLHSTYSNRSPYNTCNPCGVDECNSWGDYFYMEALTRLQKDWQIYW
;
A
#
# COMPACT_ATOMS: atom_id res chain seq x y z
N ALA A 1 -1.68 -15.22 -14.25
CA ALA A 1 -3.00 -15.75 -13.94
C ALA A 1 -3.55 -14.96 -12.76
N LEU A 2 -4.52 -14.09 -13.02
CA LEU A 2 -5.28 -13.42 -11.97
C LEU A 2 -6.24 -14.46 -11.41
N SER A 3 -6.02 -14.86 -10.17
CA SER A 3 -6.84 -15.86 -9.50
C SER A 3 -8.21 -15.28 -9.13
N SER A 4 -9.26 -16.06 -9.29
CA SER A 4 -10.66 -15.78 -8.91
C SER A 4 -10.83 -15.36 -7.44
N ALA A 5 -11.91 -15.42 -6.81
CA ALA A 5 -12.38 -14.97 -5.48
C ALA A 5 -11.37 -14.70 -4.33
N ALA A 6 -10.13 -15.17 -4.42
CA ALA A 6 -8.98 -14.71 -3.65
C ALA A 6 -8.27 -13.51 -4.31
N SER A 7 -8.89 -12.90 -5.31
CA SER A 7 -8.32 -11.90 -6.21
C SER A 7 -8.13 -10.53 -5.60
N ASP A 8 -8.78 -10.28 -4.49
CA ASP A 8 -8.74 -8.98 -3.81
C ASP A 8 -7.44 -8.81 -2.98
N VAL A 9 -6.73 -9.92 -2.73
CA VAL A 9 -5.40 -9.92 -2.13
C VAL A 9 -4.34 -9.87 -3.21
N TYR A 10 -3.56 -8.80 -3.24
CA TYR A 10 -2.44 -8.66 -4.16
C TYR A 10 -1.22 -9.43 -3.64
N LYS A 11 -0.97 -10.60 -4.21
CA LYS A 11 0.20 -11.42 -3.89
C LYS A 11 1.39 -10.98 -4.72
N ARG A 12 2.41 -10.45 -4.05
CA ARG A 12 3.60 -9.92 -4.72
C ARG A 12 4.53 -10.99 -5.29
N GLN A 13 4.54 -12.18 -4.71
CA GLN A 13 5.46 -13.24 -5.10
C GLN A 13 4.71 -14.51 -5.49
N PHE A 14 5.20 -15.12 -6.53
CA PHE A 14 4.68 -16.38 -7.04
C PHE A 14 5.84 -17.27 -7.49
N PHE A 15 5.85 -18.51 -7.05
CA PHE A 15 6.82 -19.49 -7.50
C PHE A 15 6.33 -20.16 -8.78
N PHE A 16 7.27 -20.41 -9.66
CA PHE A 16 7.03 -21.11 -10.91
C PHE A 16 7.89 -22.38 -10.93
N ASP A 17 7.35 -23.45 -11.47
CA ASP A 17 8.11 -24.67 -11.69
C ASP A 17 9.29 -24.39 -12.64
N PRO A 18 10.53 -24.65 -12.23
CA PRO A 18 11.70 -24.28 -13.03
C PRO A 18 11.88 -25.12 -14.30
N VAL A 19 11.18 -26.25 -14.43
CA VAL A 19 11.27 -27.16 -15.59
C VAL A 19 10.18 -26.82 -16.60
N THR A 20 8.94 -26.63 -16.14
CA THR A 20 7.78 -26.42 -17.01
C THR A 20 7.44 -24.95 -17.22
N GLY A 21 7.90 -24.05 -16.34
CA GLY A 21 7.51 -22.64 -16.32
C GLY A 21 6.07 -22.40 -15.85
N ASN A 22 5.36 -23.42 -15.40
CA ASN A 22 3.98 -23.29 -14.92
C ASN A 22 3.94 -22.61 -13.55
N PRO A 23 2.88 -21.82 -13.27
CA PRO A 23 2.63 -21.29 -11.94
C PRO A 23 2.46 -22.44 -10.92
N ASP A 24 3.18 -22.36 -9.80
CA ASP A 24 3.11 -23.34 -8.72
C ASP A 24 2.30 -22.77 -7.54
N HIS A 25 2.88 -21.88 -6.72
CA HIS A 25 2.20 -21.33 -5.56
C HIS A 25 2.58 -19.89 -5.27
N GLY A 26 1.66 -19.16 -4.62
CA GLY A 26 1.95 -17.83 -4.08
C GLY A 26 2.60 -17.94 -2.71
N ALA A 27 3.65 -17.13 -2.48
CA ALA A 27 4.31 -17.04 -1.19
C ALA A 27 4.53 -15.59 -0.79
N THR A 28 4.87 -15.36 0.46
CA THR A 28 5.26 -14.04 0.94
C THR A 28 6.75 -14.00 1.30
N CYS A 29 7.38 -12.86 1.03
CA CYS A 29 8.72 -12.58 1.53
C CYS A 29 8.69 -11.56 2.68
N GLN A 30 7.74 -10.66 2.64
CA GLN A 30 7.64 -9.53 3.56
C GLN A 30 6.34 -9.53 4.40
N GLY A 31 5.37 -10.37 4.07
CA GLY A 31 4.17 -10.57 4.86
C GLY A 31 4.38 -11.49 6.05
N SER A 32 3.41 -11.56 6.92
CA SER A 32 3.44 -12.33 8.17
C SER A 32 3.56 -13.84 7.92
N ARG A 33 2.85 -14.34 6.91
CA ARG A 33 2.82 -15.74 6.52
C ARG A 33 2.37 -15.90 5.08
N ASP A 34 2.59 -17.06 4.51
CA ASP A 34 2.02 -17.39 3.21
C ASP A 34 0.48 -17.32 3.28
N GLY A 35 -0.08 -16.58 2.35
CA GLY A 35 -1.51 -16.32 2.30
C GLY A 35 -1.98 -15.08 3.04
N SER A 36 -1.15 -14.43 3.89
CA SER A 36 -1.47 -13.11 4.44
C SER A 36 -1.33 -12.00 3.38
N ALA A 37 -1.86 -10.85 3.69
CA ALA A 37 -1.79 -9.68 2.83
C ALA A 37 -0.84 -8.63 3.44
N TRP A 38 0.41 -8.65 3.04
CA TRP A 38 1.36 -7.62 3.39
C TRP A 38 0.85 -6.24 2.98
N ALA A 39 0.69 -5.33 3.95
CA ALA A 39 -0.04 -4.07 3.75
C ALA A 39 0.55 -3.20 2.62
N ARG A 40 1.87 -3.04 2.58
CA ARG A 40 2.53 -2.28 1.51
C ARG A 40 2.45 -3.00 0.17
N GLY A 41 2.46 -4.33 0.16
CA GLY A 41 2.23 -5.11 -1.05
C GLY A 41 0.85 -4.85 -1.65
N GLN A 42 -0.19 -4.81 -0.80
CA GLN A 42 -1.54 -4.46 -1.20
C GLN A 42 -1.62 -3.01 -1.71
N ALA A 43 -0.97 -2.07 -1.03
CA ALA A 43 -0.89 -0.68 -1.48
C ALA A 43 -0.19 -0.53 -2.84
N TRP A 44 0.87 -1.32 -3.11
CA TRP A 44 1.48 -1.39 -4.45
C TRP A 44 0.50 -1.89 -5.52
N GLY A 45 -0.40 -2.81 -5.16
CA GLY A 45 -1.46 -3.26 -6.04
C GLY A 45 -2.42 -2.12 -6.40
N ILE A 46 -2.82 -1.29 -5.44
CA ILE A 46 -3.66 -0.11 -5.65
C ILE A 46 -2.96 0.88 -6.58
N TYR A 47 -1.71 1.24 -6.27
CA TYR A 47 -0.94 2.21 -7.05
C TYR A 47 -0.62 1.67 -8.46
N GLY A 48 -0.14 0.44 -8.54
CA GLY A 48 0.24 -0.19 -9.81
C GLY A 48 -0.92 -0.38 -10.78
N THR A 49 -2.11 -0.73 -10.29
CA THR A 49 -3.30 -0.86 -11.15
C THR A 49 -3.79 0.50 -11.65
N ALA A 50 -3.67 1.55 -10.83
CA ALA A 50 -3.97 2.92 -11.26
C ALA A 50 -3.02 3.38 -12.39
N LEU A 51 -1.72 3.12 -12.26
CA LEU A 51 -0.75 3.41 -13.31
C LEU A 51 -0.97 2.55 -14.56
N ALA A 52 -1.25 1.26 -14.39
CA ALA A 52 -1.55 0.37 -15.51
C ALA A 52 -2.77 0.86 -16.30
N TYR A 53 -3.82 1.31 -15.61
CA TYR A 53 -4.95 1.95 -16.29
C TYR A 53 -4.54 3.24 -16.98
N ARG A 54 -3.77 4.10 -16.33
CA ARG A 54 -3.28 5.36 -16.93
C ARG A 54 -2.64 5.13 -18.29
N TYR A 55 -1.77 4.14 -18.40
CA TYR A 55 -0.98 3.90 -19.60
C TYR A 55 -1.69 3.04 -20.65
N THR A 56 -2.53 2.10 -20.24
CA THR A 56 -3.14 1.14 -21.16
C THR A 56 -4.59 1.45 -21.52
N LYS A 57 -5.30 2.19 -20.66
CA LYS A 57 -6.75 2.44 -20.71
C LYS A 57 -7.62 1.17 -20.74
N ARG A 58 -7.08 0.04 -20.29
CA ARG A 58 -7.82 -1.22 -20.25
C ARG A 58 -8.70 -1.26 -19.00
N GLU A 59 -10.02 -1.42 -19.19
CA GLU A 59 -11.03 -1.36 -18.12
C GLU A 59 -10.84 -2.44 -17.03
N GLU A 60 -10.17 -3.54 -17.37
CA GLU A 60 -9.83 -4.58 -16.39
C GLU A 60 -9.04 -4.06 -15.19
N TYR A 61 -8.19 -3.04 -15.38
CA TYR A 61 -7.43 -2.45 -14.28
C TYR A 61 -8.28 -1.65 -13.32
N LYS A 62 -9.39 -1.05 -13.75
CA LYS A 62 -10.37 -0.46 -12.83
C LYS A 62 -11.06 -1.54 -11.98
N TYR A 63 -11.40 -2.67 -12.61
CA TYR A 63 -11.99 -3.79 -11.88
C TYR A 63 -11.03 -4.33 -10.80
N ILE A 64 -9.76 -4.58 -11.17
CA ILE A 64 -8.73 -5.04 -10.24
C ILE A 64 -8.50 -4.00 -9.14
N PHE A 65 -8.39 -2.72 -9.51
CA PHE A 65 -8.23 -1.62 -8.56
C PHE A 65 -9.33 -1.62 -7.48
N ARG A 66 -10.59 -1.79 -7.88
CA ARG A 66 -11.70 -1.84 -6.93
C ARG A 66 -11.58 -3.00 -5.94
N GLY A 67 -11.25 -4.20 -6.43
CA GLY A 67 -11.06 -5.37 -5.59
C GLY A 67 -9.92 -5.19 -4.59
N VAL A 68 -8.74 -4.79 -5.09
CA VAL A 68 -7.54 -4.58 -4.27
C VAL A 68 -7.77 -3.46 -3.24
N SER A 69 -8.42 -2.37 -3.64
CA SER A 69 -8.73 -1.25 -2.75
C SER A 69 -9.78 -1.63 -1.70
N LYS A 70 -10.82 -2.35 -2.09
CA LYS A 70 -11.86 -2.84 -1.16
C LYS A 70 -11.23 -3.68 -0.05
N TYR A 71 -10.42 -4.68 -0.43
CA TYR A 71 -9.74 -5.51 0.56
C TYR A 71 -8.89 -4.69 1.53
N TYR A 72 -8.10 -3.75 0.99
CA TYR A 72 -7.28 -2.86 1.80
C TYR A 72 -8.11 -2.05 2.80
N ILE A 73 -9.17 -1.41 2.33
CA ILE A 73 -10.05 -0.55 3.14
C ILE A 73 -10.74 -1.33 4.26
N GLU A 74 -11.22 -2.55 3.97
CA GLU A 74 -11.94 -3.39 4.93
C GLU A 74 -11.04 -3.91 6.07
N HIS A 75 -9.71 -3.86 5.90
CA HIS A 75 -8.74 -4.31 6.91
C HIS A 75 -7.98 -3.16 7.59
N LEU A 76 -8.44 -1.92 7.39
CA LEU A 76 -7.81 -0.77 8.05
C LEU A 76 -8.23 -0.66 9.53
N PRO A 77 -7.28 -0.28 10.39
CA PRO A 77 -7.60 0.12 11.76
C PRO A 77 -8.31 1.48 11.78
N LYS A 78 -8.80 1.88 12.96
CA LYS A 78 -9.60 3.12 13.14
C LYS A 78 -8.89 4.39 12.70
N ASP A 79 -7.57 4.43 12.81
CA ASP A 79 -6.76 5.58 12.42
C ASP A 79 -6.39 5.59 10.92
N LEU A 80 -6.84 4.59 10.16
CA LEU A 80 -6.65 4.45 8.71
C LEU A 80 -5.20 4.25 8.26
N VAL A 81 -4.28 3.97 9.17
CA VAL A 81 -2.90 3.59 8.85
C VAL A 81 -2.72 2.12 9.18
N PRO A 82 -2.47 1.24 8.21
CA PRO A 82 -2.47 -0.20 8.46
C PRO A 82 -1.31 -0.64 9.34
N TYR A 83 -1.49 -1.79 9.96
CA TYR A 83 -0.38 -2.59 10.44
C TYR A 83 0.46 -3.09 9.25
N TRP A 84 1.66 -3.57 9.52
CA TRP A 84 2.58 -4.04 8.47
C TRP A 84 2.03 -5.20 7.62
N ASP A 85 1.06 -5.94 8.16
CA ASP A 85 0.26 -6.93 7.45
C ASP A 85 -1.22 -6.72 7.77
N LEU A 86 -2.09 -6.88 6.80
CA LEU A 86 -3.53 -6.59 6.90
C LEU A 86 -4.31 -7.67 7.68
N GLU A 87 -3.66 -8.73 8.13
CA GLU A 87 -4.29 -9.67 9.04
C GLU A 87 -4.39 -9.13 10.48
N PHE A 88 -3.66 -8.07 10.81
CA PHE A 88 -3.65 -7.45 12.13
C PHE A 88 -4.68 -6.32 12.26
N SER A 89 -5.23 -6.17 13.44
CA SER A 89 -6.30 -5.23 13.76
C SER A 89 -6.02 -4.44 15.04
N ASP A 90 -6.91 -3.50 15.38
CA ASP A 90 -6.81 -2.71 16.60
C ASP A 90 -6.79 -3.62 17.84
N GLY A 91 -5.77 -3.44 18.68
CA GLY A 91 -5.51 -4.27 19.85
C GLY A 91 -4.32 -5.23 19.67
N ASP A 92 -3.89 -5.49 18.45
CA ASP A 92 -2.71 -6.30 18.20
C ASP A 92 -1.42 -5.48 18.46
N ALA A 93 -0.50 -6.07 19.21
CA ALA A 93 0.80 -5.46 19.51
C ALA A 93 1.76 -5.63 18.30
N GLN A 94 1.40 -5.03 17.18
CA GLN A 94 2.14 -5.11 15.93
C GLN A 94 2.55 -3.72 15.42
N PRO A 95 3.69 -3.59 14.73
CA PRO A 95 4.11 -2.32 14.16
C PRO A 95 3.19 -1.87 13.02
N ARG A 96 3.11 -0.56 12.84
CA ARG A 96 2.40 0.07 11.73
C ARG A 96 3.26 0.09 10.46
N ASP A 97 2.63 0.32 9.33
CA ASP A 97 3.31 0.69 8.10
C ASP A 97 2.69 1.96 7.49
N SER A 98 3.14 3.11 7.97
CA SER A 98 2.69 4.43 7.50
C SER A 98 2.98 4.66 6.01
N SER A 99 4.02 4.01 5.47
CA SER A 99 4.34 4.08 4.05
C SER A 99 3.24 3.48 3.17
N SER A 100 2.59 2.42 3.65
CA SER A 100 1.49 1.76 2.96
C SER A 100 0.30 2.71 2.75
N ALA A 101 -0.09 3.49 3.77
CA ALA A 101 -1.17 4.47 3.65
C ALA A 101 -0.84 5.55 2.61
N SER A 102 0.40 6.03 2.59
CA SER A 102 0.86 7.04 1.63
C SER A 102 0.84 6.53 0.19
N ILE A 103 1.30 5.29 -0.04
CA ILE A 103 1.29 4.64 -1.36
C ILE A 103 -0.15 4.41 -1.84
N ALA A 104 -1.03 3.90 -0.97
CA ALA A 104 -2.43 3.69 -1.30
C ALA A 104 -3.13 5.01 -1.67
N ALA A 105 -2.87 6.08 -0.92
CA ALA A 105 -3.40 7.41 -1.22
C ALA A 105 -2.97 7.90 -2.62
N CYS A 106 -1.70 7.72 -3.00
CA CYS A 106 -1.24 8.08 -4.35
C CYS A 106 -1.98 7.31 -5.44
N GLY A 107 -2.19 6.01 -5.26
CA GLY A 107 -2.94 5.17 -6.21
C GLY A 107 -4.41 5.58 -6.30
N MET A 108 -5.05 5.86 -5.17
CA MET A 108 -6.44 6.33 -5.12
C MET A 108 -6.61 7.68 -5.82
N LEU A 109 -5.71 8.64 -5.56
CA LEU A 109 -5.71 9.95 -6.23
C LEU A 109 -5.47 9.84 -7.73
N GLU A 110 -4.61 8.92 -8.17
CA GLU A 110 -4.40 8.68 -9.60
C GLU A 110 -5.64 8.08 -10.26
N MET A 111 -6.20 7.00 -9.69
CA MET A 111 -7.37 6.33 -10.27
C MET A 111 -8.61 7.22 -10.27
N ALA A 112 -8.80 8.06 -9.24
CA ALA A 112 -9.94 8.99 -9.15
C ALA A 112 -10.07 9.93 -10.36
N LYS A 113 -8.99 10.18 -11.11
CA LYS A 113 -9.02 10.96 -12.36
C LYS A 113 -9.79 10.27 -13.49
N TYR A 114 -10.05 8.99 -13.37
CA TYR A 114 -10.64 8.13 -14.41
C TYR A 114 -11.94 7.45 -13.98
N LEU A 115 -12.41 7.74 -12.79
CA LEU A 115 -13.68 7.24 -12.24
C LEU A 115 -14.78 8.30 -12.38
N TYR A 116 -16.03 7.88 -12.24
CA TYR A 116 -17.17 8.78 -12.27
C TYR A 116 -17.40 9.42 -10.90
N ASP A 117 -18.06 10.56 -10.92
CA ASP A 117 -18.23 11.55 -9.85
C ASP A 117 -18.21 11.04 -8.40
N GLU A 118 -19.18 10.22 -8.03
CA GLU A 118 -19.29 9.73 -6.64
C GLU A 118 -18.15 8.79 -6.24
N GLU A 119 -17.76 7.90 -7.14
CA GLU A 119 -16.66 6.98 -6.90
C GLU A 119 -15.31 7.72 -6.84
N ALA A 120 -15.12 8.69 -7.72
CA ALA A 120 -13.94 9.55 -7.70
C ALA A 120 -13.86 10.37 -6.41
N ALA A 121 -14.99 10.93 -5.97
CA ALA A 121 -15.06 11.69 -4.71
C ALA A 121 -14.76 10.80 -3.51
N PHE A 122 -15.28 9.58 -3.48
CA PHE A 122 -15.01 8.61 -2.41
C PHE A 122 -13.51 8.33 -2.26
N TYR A 123 -12.81 8.01 -3.35
CA TYR A 123 -11.38 7.70 -3.27
C TYR A 123 -10.52 8.92 -2.96
N ARG A 124 -10.91 10.12 -3.40
CA ARG A 124 -10.22 11.37 -3.01
C ARG A 124 -10.37 11.65 -1.52
N ASP A 125 -11.59 11.61 -1.00
CA ASP A 125 -11.87 11.83 0.42
C ASP A 125 -11.09 10.81 1.30
N LEU A 126 -11.07 9.56 0.87
CA LEU A 126 -10.34 8.53 1.60
C LEU A 126 -8.82 8.77 1.58
N ALA A 127 -8.26 9.15 0.44
CA ALA A 127 -6.84 9.49 0.32
C ALA A 127 -6.48 10.70 1.21
N GLU A 128 -7.34 11.73 1.24
CA GLU A 128 -7.16 12.88 2.15
C GLU A 128 -7.18 12.45 3.61
N LYS A 129 -8.08 11.55 3.99
CA LYS A 129 -8.16 10.99 5.35
C LYS A 129 -6.90 10.20 5.71
N PHE A 130 -6.37 9.39 4.77
CA PHE A 130 -5.12 8.66 4.98
C PHE A 130 -3.97 9.62 5.25
N ILE A 131 -3.77 10.59 4.37
CA ILE A 131 -2.67 11.56 4.49
C ILE A 131 -2.87 12.45 5.73
N GLY A 132 -4.10 12.83 6.03
CA GLY A 132 -4.44 13.54 7.26
C GLY A 132 -4.10 12.76 8.54
N SER A 133 -4.33 11.44 8.54
CA SER A 133 -3.92 10.57 9.65
C SER A 133 -2.42 10.44 9.74
N VAL A 134 -1.73 10.19 8.62
CA VAL A 134 -0.26 10.16 8.58
C VAL A 134 0.32 11.48 9.10
N TYR A 135 -0.20 12.61 8.66
CA TYR A 135 0.24 13.92 9.15
C TYR A 135 0.10 14.07 10.67
N ARG A 136 -1.05 13.73 11.21
CA ARG A 136 -1.33 13.94 12.64
C ARG A 136 -0.54 13.01 13.54
N ASN A 137 -0.41 11.74 13.16
CA ASN A 137 0.02 10.69 14.07
C ASN A 137 1.42 10.16 13.76
N TYR A 138 1.91 10.30 12.52
CA TYR A 138 3.11 9.62 12.04
C TYR A 138 4.17 10.54 11.44
N ALA A 139 3.80 11.76 11.03
CA ALA A 139 4.78 12.72 10.51
C ALA A 139 5.67 13.27 11.64
N VAL A 140 6.94 13.43 11.35
CA VAL A 140 7.92 14.02 12.26
C VAL A 140 7.53 15.45 12.62
N LYS A 141 7.51 15.75 13.91
CA LYS A 141 7.21 17.09 14.45
C LYS A 141 8.46 17.78 15.01
N ASP A 142 9.47 17.00 15.31
CA ASP A 142 10.74 17.47 15.87
C ASP A 142 11.89 16.95 15.00
N PHE A 143 12.36 17.80 14.09
CA PHE A 143 13.42 17.46 13.14
C PHE A 143 14.81 17.34 13.79
N GLU A 144 14.97 17.69 15.07
CA GLU A 144 16.19 17.39 15.83
C GLU A 144 16.30 15.90 16.19
N LYS A 145 15.14 15.20 16.25
CA LYS A 145 15.07 13.78 16.60
C LYS A 145 15.10 12.84 15.41
N SER A 146 14.78 13.32 14.22
CA SER A 146 14.76 12.49 13.02
C SER A 146 14.98 13.34 11.77
N ASN A 147 15.76 12.81 10.84
CA ASN A 147 15.91 13.36 9.51
C ASN A 147 14.92 12.77 8.48
N GLY A 148 14.08 11.82 8.89
CA GLY A 148 12.95 11.32 8.11
C GLY A 148 11.75 12.27 8.19
N ILE A 149 10.81 12.14 7.27
CA ILE A 149 9.57 12.93 7.24
C ILE A 149 8.43 12.17 7.91
N VAL A 150 8.37 10.86 7.70
CA VAL A 150 7.32 9.98 8.23
C VAL A 150 7.95 8.82 9.00
N LEU A 151 7.49 8.60 10.23
CA LEU A 151 7.90 7.50 11.10
C LEU A 151 6.91 6.32 11.02
N HIS A 152 7.24 5.26 11.74
CA HIS A 152 6.40 4.08 11.89
C HIS A 152 6.10 3.36 10.57
N SER A 153 7.09 3.34 9.67
CA SER A 153 7.09 2.46 8.51
C SER A 153 7.77 1.15 8.86
N THR A 154 7.26 0.05 8.34
CA THR A 154 7.84 -1.27 8.57
C THR A 154 8.17 -1.95 7.25
N TYR A 155 9.46 -2.20 7.00
CA TYR A 155 9.89 -2.92 5.82
C TYR A 155 9.36 -4.36 5.82
N SER A 156 9.62 -5.07 6.91
CA SER A 156 9.15 -6.44 7.17
C SER A 156 9.35 -6.76 8.64
N ASN A 157 8.46 -7.55 9.23
CA ASN A 157 8.56 -7.95 10.64
C ASN A 157 8.36 -9.45 10.81
N ARG A 158 9.46 -10.16 11.11
CA ARG A 158 9.45 -11.61 11.39
C ARG A 158 8.80 -12.47 10.29
N SER A 159 8.83 -11.99 9.04
CA SER A 159 8.40 -12.80 7.93
C SER A 159 9.38 -13.96 7.69
N PRO A 160 8.95 -15.06 7.03
CA PRO A 160 9.78 -16.24 6.87
C PRO A 160 11.14 -15.99 6.20
N TYR A 161 11.22 -14.97 5.37
CA TYR A 161 12.43 -14.62 4.60
C TYR A 161 12.98 -13.24 4.96
N ASN A 162 12.60 -12.69 6.12
CA ASN A 162 13.09 -11.38 6.55
C ASN A 162 14.55 -11.44 6.95
N THR A 163 15.40 -10.78 6.16
CA THR A 163 16.82 -10.61 6.43
C THR A 163 17.17 -9.33 7.19
N CYS A 164 16.16 -8.48 7.46
CA CYS A 164 16.36 -7.17 8.06
C CYS A 164 16.20 -7.15 9.58
N ASN A 165 15.87 -8.27 10.21
CA ASN A 165 15.70 -8.34 11.67
C ASN A 165 17.06 -8.10 12.38
N PRO A 166 17.16 -7.17 13.37
CA PRO A 166 16.08 -6.38 13.97
C PRO A 166 15.76 -5.06 13.24
N CYS A 167 16.46 -4.71 12.17
CA CYS A 167 16.29 -3.46 11.44
C CYS A 167 15.05 -3.48 10.53
N GLY A 168 14.57 -2.32 10.12
CA GLY A 168 13.46 -2.19 9.17
C GLY A 168 12.08 -2.39 9.78
N VAL A 169 11.95 -2.28 11.10
CA VAL A 169 10.68 -2.37 11.83
C VAL A 169 10.48 -1.07 12.59
N ASP A 170 9.32 -0.44 12.36
CA ASP A 170 8.92 0.77 13.07
C ASP A 170 9.90 1.96 12.92
N GLU A 171 10.36 2.18 11.70
CA GLU A 171 11.38 3.17 11.36
C GLU A 171 10.87 4.18 10.31
N CYS A 172 11.68 5.17 9.96
CA CYS A 172 11.49 5.93 8.73
C CYS A 172 12.16 5.19 7.55
N ASN A 173 11.62 5.39 6.36
CA ASN A 173 12.22 4.87 5.15
C ASN A 173 11.96 5.78 3.95
N SER A 174 12.84 5.71 2.95
CA SER A 174 12.83 6.61 1.80
C SER A 174 11.55 6.54 0.97
N TRP A 175 10.93 5.37 0.85
CA TRP A 175 9.66 5.25 0.12
C TRP A 175 8.47 5.78 0.94
N GLY A 176 8.49 5.70 2.28
CA GLY A 176 7.50 6.35 3.14
C GLY A 176 7.52 7.87 2.94
N ASP A 177 8.70 8.46 3.03
CA ASP A 177 8.91 9.89 2.82
C ASP A 177 8.52 10.31 1.39
N TYR A 178 8.98 9.57 0.39
CA TYR A 178 8.69 9.86 -1.01
C TYR A 178 7.19 9.85 -1.32
N PHE A 179 6.47 8.77 -0.97
CA PHE A 179 5.06 8.66 -1.29
C PHE A 179 4.18 9.59 -0.44
N TYR A 180 4.60 9.92 0.76
CA TYR A 180 3.94 10.96 1.53
C TYR A 180 4.05 12.32 0.84
N MET A 181 5.22 12.70 0.37
CA MET A 181 5.44 13.93 -0.39
C MET A 181 4.71 13.93 -1.74
N GLU A 182 4.70 12.79 -2.44
CA GLU A 182 3.91 12.63 -3.67
C GLU A 182 2.42 12.83 -3.41
N ALA A 183 1.86 12.19 -2.37
CA ALA A 183 0.45 12.32 -2.04
C ALA A 183 0.07 13.76 -1.68
N LEU A 184 0.87 14.45 -0.88
CA LEU A 184 0.69 15.87 -0.57
C LEU A 184 0.72 16.73 -1.84
N THR A 185 1.63 16.44 -2.75
CA THR A 185 1.74 17.16 -4.01
C THR A 185 0.51 16.94 -4.89
N ARG A 186 0.03 15.69 -4.98
CA ARG A 186 -1.19 15.33 -5.73
C ARG A 186 -2.45 15.99 -5.18
N LEU A 187 -2.51 16.24 -3.87
CA LEU A 187 -3.61 16.95 -3.23
C LEU A 187 -3.60 18.45 -3.50
N GLN A 188 -2.42 19.04 -3.73
CA GLN A 188 -2.26 20.48 -3.92
C GLN A 188 -2.27 20.92 -5.38
N LYS A 189 -1.82 20.08 -6.29
CA LYS A 189 -1.68 20.39 -7.72
C LYS A 189 -1.70 19.13 -8.59
N ASP A 190 -1.82 19.31 -9.88
CA ASP A 190 -1.67 18.22 -10.83
C ASP A 190 -0.25 17.62 -10.74
N TRP A 191 -0.23 16.32 -10.50
CA TRP A 191 1.00 15.54 -10.43
C TRP A 191 1.45 15.12 -11.82
N GLN A 192 2.66 15.54 -12.18
CA GLN A 192 3.31 15.03 -13.38
C GLN A 192 4.12 13.77 -13.03
N ILE A 193 3.76 12.66 -13.63
CA ILE A 193 4.48 11.39 -13.47
C ILE A 193 5.71 11.41 -14.38
N TYR A 194 6.85 10.94 -13.83
CA TYR A 194 8.13 10.87 -14.53
C TYR A 194 8.55 9.44 -14.89
N TRP A 195 7.76 8.45 -14.56
CA TRP A 195 7.98 7.03 -14.89
C TRP A 195 6.73 6.36 -15.43
#